data_c5261c63141fb6ee2f341780d5c37699
#
_entry.id   c5261c63141fb6ee2f341780d5c37699
#
_cell.length_a   1.000
_cell.length_b   1.000
_cell.length_c   1.000
_cell.angle_alpha   90.00
_cell.angle_beta   90.00
_cell.angle_gamma   90.00
#
_symmetry.space_group_name_H-M   'P 1'
#
loop_
_entity.id
_entity.type
_entity.pdbx_description
1 polymer ?
#
loop_
_entity_poly.entity_id
_entity_poly.type
_entity_poly.pdbx_seq_one_letter_code
_entity_poly.pdbx_strand_id
1 'polypeptide(L)'
;MDRTATLAALRRGQLAGAKAIRLPDGLTEFPPELYGLADTLELLDLGRGTYALPDDIGRFRALTVLFCSGTPFARLPPALGDCPALSQIGFRGCGIREVPAESLPTRLRWLTLTDNRIAHLPDALGHRPLLQKLMLSGNELTQLPDSLREAGNLELIRFASNRFERLPNWLGEMPSLAWISYSGNLAEPEGLSTAAPLVPWSDLTLGPLLGEGSSGLVYRAGWHSGGDVALKLFKGAMGSDGLPEREMAACLAAGDHPALIGALGRLTNHPDGTPGLVLRLVPAEWPVLAGPPSLASCSRDVYEPGLRLSPDAARRLARDIASALAHLHERRLMHGDLYGHNILWDGHGGAAALGDFGAASVLPDGAEGRALARIETRAFGILLGELLDLVLDDSEVLRDLARRCTNPDPASRPDMGDIAVALR
;
A
#
# COMPACT_ATOMS: atom_id res chain seq x y z
N MET A 1 -15.62 -4.24 20.84
CA MET A 1 -15.14 -4.47 22.24
C MET A 1 -13.69 -3.99 22.27
N ASP A 2 -13.29 -3.26 23.31
CA ASP A 2 -11.90 -2.89 23.53
C ASP A 2 -11.01 -4.15 23.66
N ARG A 3 -9.74 -4.07 23.18
CA ARG A 3 -8.82 -5.24 23.15
C ARG A 3 -8.56 -5.81 24.55
N THR A 4 -8.46 -4.96 25.58
CA THR A 4 -8.28 -5.38 26.97
C THR A 4 -9.51 -6.09 27.50
N ALA A 5 -10.70 -5.56 27.21
CA ALA A 5 -11.97 -6.20 27.56
C ALA A 5 -12.15 -7.54 26.84
N THR A 6 -11.65 -7.67 25.61
CA THR A 6 -11.66 -8.92 24.83
C THR A 6 -10.85 -10.01 25.52
N LEU A 7 -9.62 -9.72 25.98
CA LEU A 7 -8.79 -10.69 26.72
C LEU A 7 -9.47 -11.15 28.01
N ALA A 8 -10.06 -10.22 28.77
CA ALA A 8 -10.78 -10.54 30.00
C ALA A 8 -12.02 -11.40 29.74
N ALA A 9 -12.76 -11.13 28.65
CA ALA A 9 -13.93 -11.94 28.26
C ALA A 9 -13.52 -13.34 27.78
N LEU A 10 -12.41 -13.45 27.01
CA LEU A 10 -11.83 -14.72 26.60
C LEU A 10 -11.50 -15.59 27.79
N ARG A 11 -10.77 -15.07 28.78
CA ARG A 11 -10.40 -15.76 30.02
C ARG A 11 -11.59 -16.22 30.85
N ARG A 12 -12.72 -15.54 30.74
CA ARG A 12 -13.98 -15.95 31.42
C ARG A 12 -14.85 -16.91 30.60
N GLY A 13 -14.37 -17.35 29.40
CA GLY A 13 -15.12 -18.23 28.51
C GLY A 13 -16.36 -17.59 27.85
N GLN A 14 -16.45 -16.25 27.85
CA GLN A 14 -17.61 -15.50 27.34
C GLN A 14 -17.61 -15.32 25.82
N LEU A 15 -16.58 -15.83 25.10
CA LEU A 15 -16.42 -15.67 23.68
C LEU A 15 -16.58 -16.98 22.91
N ALA A 16 -17.32 -17.95 23.46
CA ALA A 16 -17.59 -19.22 22.78
C ALA A 16 -18.19 -18.97 21.39
N GLY A 17 -17.62 -19.63 20.36
CA GLY A 17 -18.04 -19.48 18.97
C GLY A 17 -17.60 -18.19 18.28
N ALA A 18 -16.78 -17.36 18.92
CA ALA A 18 -16.28 -16.14 18.30
C ALA A 18 -15.47 -16.44 17.04
N LYS A 19 -15.70 -15.64 15.99
CA LYS A 19 -15.00 -15.76 14.70
C LYS A 19 -13.79 -14.83 14.60
N ALA A 20 -13.76 -13.75 15.37
CA ALA A 20 -12.66 -12.77 15.32
C ALA A 20 -12.25 -12.35 16.73
N ILE A 21 -10.97 -12.46 17.02
CA ILE A 21 -10.35 -12.04 18.29
C ILE A 21 -9.20 -11.08 17.98
N ARG A 22 -9.20 -9.94 18.67
CA ARG A 22 -8.11 -8.98 18.69
C ARG A 22 -7.72 -8.73 20.14
N LEU A 23 -6.49 -9.14 20.48
CA LEU A 23 -5.96 -9.06 21.85
C LEU A 23 -5.13 -7.79 22.06
N PRO A 24 -4.97 -7.33 23.32
CA PRO A 24 -4.14 -6.17 23.64
C PRO A 24 -2.66 -6.46 23.48
N ASP A 25 -1.86 -5.40 23.41
CA ASP A 25 -0.42 -5.48 23.53
C ASP A 25 0.01 -5.95 24.94
N GLY A 26 1.22 -6.53 25.03
CA GLY A 26 1.81 -6.94 26.28
C GLY A 26 1.58 -8.40 26.67
N LEU A 27 1.10 -9.23 25.75
CA LEU A 27 1.00 -10.68 26.00
C LEU A 27 2.41 -11.29 26.16
N THR A 28 2.57 -12.13 27.18
CA THR A 28 3.80 -12.89 27.47
C THR A 28 3.72 -14.36 27.08
N GLU A 29 2.49 -14.85 26.84
CA GLU A 29 2.22 -16.22 26.43
C GLU A 29 1.01 -16.26 25.48
N PHE A 30 0.91 -17.31 24.68
CA PHE A 30 -0.26 -17.58 23.86
C PHE A 30 -1.42 -17.98 24.78
N PRO A 31 -2.57 -17.29 24.77
CA PRO A 31 -3.69 -17.59 25.66
C PRO A 31 -4.27 -19.00 25.39
N PRO A 32 -4.19 -19.95 26.32
CA PRO A 32 -4.69 -21.31 26.10
C PRO A 32 -6.21 -21.37 25.91
N GLU A 33 -6.95 -20.36 26.37
CA GLU A 33 -8.40 -20.28 26.18
C GLU A 33 -8.80 -20.15 24.70
N LEU A 34 -7.89 -19.69 23.82
CA LEU A 34 -8.11 -19.65 22.38
C LEU A 34 -8.39 -21.03 21.79
N TYR A 35 -7.86 -22.10 22.37
CA TYR A 35 -8.14 -23.46 21.90
C TYR A 35 -9.63 -23.83 21.96
N GLY A 36 -10.39 -23.21 22.87
CA GLY A 36 -11.85 -23.34 22.89
C GLY A 36 -12.56 -22.76 21.66
N LEU A 37 -11.83 -22.01 20.81
CA LEU A 37 -12.33 -21.38 19.59
C LEU A 37 -11.74 -22.03 18.32
N ALA A 38 -10.99 -23.12 18.43
CA ALA A 38 -10.22 -23.70 17.32
C ALA A 38 -11.06 -24.02 16.06
N ASP A 39 -12.33 -24.37 16.24
CA ASP A 39 -13.23 -24.71 15.12
C ASP A 39 -13.96 -23.49 14.53
N THR A 40 -13.96 -22.33 15.22
CA THR A 40 -14.78 -21.18 14.82
C THR A 40 -13.98 -19.92 14.52
N LEU A 41 -12.75 -19.82 15.03
CA LEU A 41 -11.94 -18.61 14.93
C LEU A 41 -11.39 -18.43 13.50
N GLU A 42 -11.83 -17.39 12.82
CA GLU A 42 -11.42 -17.03 11.46
C GLU A 42 -10.32 -15.96 11.43
N LEU A 43 -10.33 -15.04 12.43
CA LEU A 43 -9.34 -13.96 12.53
C LEU A 43 -8.75 -13.91 13.95
N LEU A 44 -7.42 -13.93 14.02
CA LEU A 44 -6.66 -13.77 15.26
C LEU A 44 -5.61 -12.65 15.09
N ASP A 45 -5.74 -11.59 15.89
CA ASP A 45 -4.74 -10.55 16.06
C ASP A 45 -4.27 -10.57 17.51
N LEU A 46 -3.03 -10.98 17.73
CA LEU A 46 -2.45 -11.18 19.06
C LEU A 46 -1.84 -9.92 19.67
N GLY A 47 -1.77 -8.81 18.92
CA GLY A 47 -1.07 -7.61 19.37
C GLY A 47 0.45 -7.83 19.52
N ARG A 48 1.13 -6.84 20.11
CA ARG A 48 2.56 -6.94 20.46
C ARG A 48 2.75 -7.73 21.74
N GLY A 49 3.82 -8.54 21.80
CA GLY A 49 4.12 -9.29 23.01
C GLY A 49 5.49 -9.95 22.98
N THR A 50 5.70 -10.91 23.88
CA THR A 50 6.89 -11.76 23.95
C THR A 50 6.52 -13.25 23.93
N TYR A 51 5.34 -13.58 23.41
CA TYR A 51 4.81 -14.93 23.28
C TYR A 51 5.46 -15.69 22.10
N ALA A 52 5.43 -17.00 22.15
CA ALA A 52 5.62 -17.88 21.02
C ALA A 52 4.28 -18.40 20.51
N LEU A 53 4.17 -18.68 19.21
CA LEU A 53 3.03 -19.45 18.69
C LEU A 53 3.23 -20.93 19.03
N PRO A 54 2.14 -21.65 19.38
CA PRO A 54 2.22 -23.07 19.66
C PRO A 54 2.48 -23.88 18.40
N ASP A 55 3.22 -24.99 18.52
CA ASP A 55 3.52 -25.89 17.40
C ASP A 55 2.26 -26.55 16.80
N ASP A 56 1.19 -26.64 17.58
CA ASP A 56 -0.09 -27.20 17.15
C ASP A 56 -1.11 -26.11 16.71
N ILE A 57 -0.66 -24.93 16.29
CA ILE A 57 -1.53 -23.84 15.78
C ILE A 57 -2.40 -24.32 14.59
N GLY A 58 -2.00 -25.36 13.86
CA GLY A 58 -2.79 -26.00 12.82
C GLY A 58 -4.14 -26.59 13.27
N ARG A 59 -4.37 -26.70 14.59
CA ARG A 59 -5.69 -27.05 15.16
C ARG A 59 -6.77 -26.02 14.87
N PHE A 60 -6.39 -24.74 14.63
CA PHE A 60 -7.32 -23.68 14.26
C PHE A 60 -7.74 -23.81 12.79
N ARG A 61 -8.65 -24.75 12.53
CA ARG A 61 -9.01 -25.18 11.15
C ARG A 61 -9.74 -24.10 10.34
N ALA A 62 -10.46 -23.19 11.02
CA ALA A 62 -11.17 -22.08 10.40
C ALA A 62 -10.32 -20.81 10.26
N LEU A 63 -9.10 -20.77 10.83
CA LEU A 63 -8.27 -19.58 10.87
C LEU A 63 -7.80 -19.17 9.47
N THR A 64 -8.30 -18.04 8.98
CA THR A 64 -7.96 -17.46 7.68
C THR A 64 -6.99 -16.29 7.77
N VAL A 65 -6.96 -15.58 8.91
CA VAL A 65 -6.16 -14.36 9.13
C VAL A 65 -5.43 -14.45 10.47
N LEU A 66 -4.10 -14.28 10.45
CA LEU A 66 -3.26 -14.22 11.64
C LEU A 66 -2.34 -13.00 11.61
N PHE A 67 -2.40 -12.15 12.65
CA PHE A 67 -1.49 -11.04 12.87
C PHE A 67 -0.76 -11.16 14.21
N CYS A 68 0.59 -11.02 14.16
CA CYS A 68 1.52 -11.09 15.29
C CYS A 68 2.56 -9.95 15.24
N SER A 69 2.16 -8.75 14.80
CA SER A 69 3.09 -7.64 14.56
C SER A 69 3.76 -7.15 15.83
N GLY A 70 5.07 -6.82 15.75
CA GLY A 70 5.84 -6.26 16.86
C GLY A 70 6.24 -7.26 17.95
N THR A 71 5.99 -8.55 17.77
CA THR A 71 6.42 -9.64 18.63
C THR A 71 7.72 -10.25 18.10
N PRO A 72 8.76 -10.43 18.90
CA PRO A 72 10.05 -10.93 18.42
C PRO A 72 9.96 -12.40 18.00
N PHE A 73 10.29 -12.66 16.75
CA PHE A 73 10.45 -14.00 16.18
C PHE A 73 11.79 -14.06 15.43
N ALA A 74 12.64 -15.08 15.72
CA ALA A 74 13.87 -15.27 14.96
C ALA A 74 13.60 -15.75 13.53
N ARG A 75 12.53 -16.54 13.34
CA ARG A 75 12.06 -17.07 12.07
C ARG A 75 10.54 -17.10 12.01
N LEU A 76 9.99 -17.09 10.82
CA LEU A 76 8.55 -17.30 10.63
C LEU A 76 8.19 -18.72 11.12
N PRO A 77 7.21 -18.89 12.04
CA PRO A 77 6.93 -20.20 12.61
C PRO A 77 6.52 -21.25 11.57
N PRO A 78 7.22 -22.40 11.50
CA PRO A 78 6.91 -23.47 10.54
C PRO A 78 5.48 -23.99 10.64
N ALA A 79 4.94 -24.11 11.86
CA ALA A 79 3.59 -24.59 12.11
C ALA A 79 2.46 -23.79 11.44
N LEU A 80 2.74 -22.60 10.90
CA LEU A 80 1.77 -21.83 10.10
C LEU A 80 1.34 -22.57 8.83
N GLY A 81 2.24 -23.38 8.25
CA GLY A 81 1.94 -24.20 7.08
C GLY A 81 0.92 -25.30 7.33
N ASP A 82 0.75 -25.72 8.59
CA ASP A 82 -0.23 -26.72 9.01
C ASP A 82 -1.65 -26.16 9.15
N CYS A 83 -1.84 -24.83 9.04
CA CYS A 83 -3.14 -24.17 9.13
C CYS A 83 -3.88 -24.27 7.78
N PRO A 84 -4.92 -25.13 7.63
CA PRO A 84 -5.46 -25.47 6.31
C PRO A 84 -6.24 -24.35 5.62
N ALA A 85 -6.78 -23.40 6.40
CA ALA A 85 -7.54 -22.25 5.88
C ALA A 85 -6.73 -20.96 5.83
N LEU A 86 -5.52 -20.91 6.42
CA LEU A 86 -4.75 -19.69 6.59
C LEU A 86 -4.32 -19.10 5.25
N SER A 87 -4.76 -17.88 4.99
CA SER A 87 -4.54 -17.19 3.72
C SER A 87 -3.93 -15.80 3.88
N GLN A 88 -3.98 -15.21 5.07
CA GLN A 88 -3.43 -13.89 5.34
C GLN A 88 -2.57 -13.92 6.61
N ILE A 89 -1.31 -13.53 6.46
CA ILE A 89 -0.30 -13.60 7.52
C ILE A 89 0.37 -12.23 7.64
N GLY A 90 0.44 -11.70 8.88
CA GLY A 90 1.13 -10.45 9.17
C GLY A 90 2.06 -10.55 10.37
N PHE A 91 3.38 -10.37 10.09
CA PHE A 91 4.48 -10.34 11.09
C PHE A 91 5.35 -9.12 10.86
N ARG A 92 4.74 -7.94 10.97
CA ARG A 92 5.48 -6.67 10.80
C ARG A 92 6.31 -6.35 12.04
N GLY A 93 7.58 -5.92 11.85
CA GLY A 93 8.43 -5.43 12.93
C GLY A 93 8.78 -6.50 13.97
N CYS A 94 8.93 -7.75 13.55
CA CYS A 94 9.17 -8.90 14.43
C CYS A 94 10.65 -9.30 14.55
N GLY A 95 11.54 -8.70 13.73
CA GLY A 95 12.96 -9.05 13.71
C GLY A 95 13.29 -10.38 13.04
N ILE A 96 12.35 -10.93 12.24
CA ILE A 96 12.50 -12.20 11.51
C ILE A 96 13.71 -12.13 10.56
N ARG A 97 14.52 -13.19 10.57
CA ARG A 97 15.68 -13.38 9.67
C ARG A 97 15.48 -14.49 8.65
N GLU A 98 14.63 -15.45 8.95
CA GLU A 98 14.41 -16.65 8.16
C GLU A 98 12.93 -16.86 7.88
N VAL A 99 12.61 -17.23 6.63
CA VAL A 99 11.27 -17.64 6.19
C VAL A 99 11.36 -19.07 5.68
N PRO A 100 11.13 -20.09 6.55
CA PRO A 100 11.11 -21.48 6.13
C PRO A 100 10.02 -21.74 5.09
N ALA A 101 10.27 -22.61 4.13
CA ALA A 101 9.31 -22.99 3.09
C ALA A 101 8.02 -23.58 3.67
N GLU A 102 8.17 -24.38 4.71
CA GLU A 102 7.09 -25.01 5.47
C GLU A 102 6.20 -24.02 6.24
N SER A 103 6.66 -22.79 6.48
CA SER A 103 5.85 -21.75 7.13
C SER A 103 4.77 -21.16 6.22
N LEU A 104 4.79 -21.47 4.93
CA LEU A 104 3.93 -20.87 3.92
C LEU A 104 2.72 -21.77 3.61
N PRO A 105 1.50 -21.45 4.07
CA PRO A 105 0.31 -22.24 3.78
C PRO A 105 0.01 -22.32 2.28
N THR A 106 -0.60 -23.41 1.85
CA THR A 106 -0.97 -23.60 0.43
C THR A 106 -2.00 -22.61 -0.08
N ARG A 107 -2.82 -22.05 0.82
CA ARG A 107 -3.84 -21.05 0.54
C ARG A 107 -3.36 -19.61 0.73
N LEU A 108 -2.06 -19.40 0.90
CA LEU A 108 -1.49 -18.06 1.15
C LEU A 108 -1.87 -17.10 0.01
N ARG A 109 -2.55 -16.00 0.39
CA ARG A 109 -3.01 -14.94 -0.49
C ARG A 109 -2.35 -13.59 -0.17
N TRP A 110 -2.10 -13.33 1.11
CA TRP A 110 -1.50 -12.08 1.58
C TRP A 110 -0.44 -12.36 2.63
N LEU A 111 0.80 -11.91 2.39
CA LEU A 111 1.91 -12.02 3.32
C LEU A 111 2.51 -10.65 3.62
N THR A 112 2.52 -10.25 4.89
CA THR A 112 3.16 -9.03 5.39
C THR A 112 4.33 -9.39 6.28
N LEU A 113 5.53 -9.07 5.82
CA LEU A 113 6.81 -9.24 6.53
C LEU A 113 7.60 -7.91 6.55
N THR A 114 6.91 -6.78 6.47
CA THR A 114 7.49 -5.44 6.52
C THR A 114 8.28 -5.23 7.80
N ASP A 115 9.41 -4.50 7.72
CA ASP A 115 10.24 -4.10 8.88
C ASP A 115 10.77 -5.32 9.66
N ASN A 116 11.50 -6.19 8.95
CA ASN A 116 12.18 -7.36 9.49
C ASN A 116 13.67 -7.34 9.08
N ARG A 117 14.36 -8.49 9.17
CA ARG A 117 15.79 -8.66 8.84
C ARG A 117 16.01 -9.80 7.86
N ILE A 118 15.07 -10.00 6.95
CA ILE A 118 15.07 -11.12 6.01
C ILE A 118 16.02 -10.81 4.87
N ALA A 119 17.03 -11.70 4.69
CA ALA A 119 17.97 -11.60 3.58
C ALA A 119 17.59 -12.48 2.38
N HIS A 120 16.83 -13.55 2.61
CA HIS A 120 16.45 -14.51 1.58
C HIS A 120 15.01 -14.97 1.78
N LEU A 121 14.31 -15.22 0.66
CA LEU A 121 12.98 -15.81 0.62
C LEU A 121 13.05 -17.20 -0.04
N PRO A 122 12.24 -18.18 0.40
CA PRO A 122 12.25 -19.51 -0.20
C PRO A 122 11.52 -19.50 -1.56
N ASP A 123 11.97 -20.36 -2.49
CA ASP A 123 11.32 -20.58 -3.79
C ASP A 123 9.86 -21.03 -3.67
N ALA A 124 9.54 -21.71 -2.57
CA ALA A 124 8.17 -22.11 -2.26
C ALA A 124 7.15 -20.97 -2.29
N LEU A 125 7.60 -19.71 -2.14
CA LEU A 125 6.73 -18.54 -2.19
C LEU A 125 6.12 -18.32 -3.59
N GLY A 126 6.89 -18.51 -4.66
CA GLY A 126 6.40 -18.44 -6.04
C GLY A 126 5.38 -19.53 -6.40
N HIS A 127 5.44 -20.65 -5.70
CA HIS A 127 4.52 -21.77 -5.88
C HIS A 127 3.24 -21.66 -5.02
N ARG A 128 2.88 -20.45 -4.58
CA ARG A 128 1.60 -20.17 -3.90
C ARG A 128 0.61 -19.59 -4.89
N PRO A 129 -0.29 -20.42 -5.48
CA PRO A 129 -1.11 -20.01 -6.63
C PRO A 129 -2.11 -18.91 -6.31
N LEU A 130 -2.43 -18.68 -5.03
CA LEU A 130 -3.34 -17.64 -4.58
C LEU A 130 -2.63 -16.36 -4.12
N LEU A 131 -1.28 -16.31 -4.14
CA LEU A 131 -0.53 -15.17 -3.68
C LEU A 131 -0.87 -13.92 -4.49
N GLN A 132 -1.47 -12.93 -3.84
CA GLN A 132 -1.97 -11.71 -4.45
C GLN A 132 -1.26 -10.46 -3.90
N LYS A 133 -0.87 -10.48 -2.61
CA LYS A 133 -0.26 -9.33 -1.94
C LYS A 133 0.96 -9.74 -1.12
N LEU A 134 2.11 -9.09 -1.38
CA LEU A 134 3.39 -9.38 -0.76
C LEU A 134 4.07 -8.10 -0.26
N MET A 135 4.21 -7.95 1.07
CA MET A 135 4.72 -6.77 1.73
C MET A 135 6.06 -7.07 2.41
N LEU A 136 7.17 -6.61 1.84
CA LEU A 136 8.55 -6.92 2.22
C LEU A 136 9.41 -5.68 2.48
N SER A 137 8.83 -4.48 2.50
CA SER A 137 9.58 -3.23 2.70
C SER A 137 10.36 -3.25 4.02
N GLY A 138 11.57 -2.67 4.05
CA GLY A 138 12.38 -2.60 5.26
C GLY A 138 12.96 -3.95 5.69
N ASN A 139 13.52 -4.70 4.74
CA ASN A 139 14.26 -5.93 5.00
C ASN A 139 15.72 -5.83 4.49
N GLU A 140 16.41 -6.96 4.42
CA GLU A 140 17.80 -7.06 3.97
C GLU A 140 17.92 -7.84 2.64
N LEU A 141 16.84 -7.91 1.86
CA LEU A 141 16.79 -8.65 0.60
C LEU A 141 17.71 -8.03 -0.45
N THR A 142 18.48 -8.86 -1.13
CA THR A 142 19.29 -8.48 -2.31
C THR A 142 18.67 -8.96 -3.62
N GLN A 143 17.76 -9.93 -3.54
CA GLN A 143 17.04 -10.50 -4.68
C GLN A 143 15.68 -11.05 -4.25
N LEU A 144 14.76 -11.19 -5.21
CA LEU A 144 13.55 -12.01 -5.09
C LEU A 144 13.82 -13.38 -5.69
N PRO A 145 13.21 -14.46 -5.17
CA PRO A 145 13.32 -15.78 -5.80
C PRO A 145 12.69 -15.75 -7.20
N ASP A 146 13.38 -16.35 -8.18
CA ASP A 146 12.91 -16.38 -9.58
C ASP A 146 11.58 -17.09 -9.76
N SER A 147 11.25 -18.00 -8.85
CA SER A 147 9.94 -18.68 -8.81
C SER A 147 8.77 -17.70 -8.64
N LEU A 148 8.97 -16.49 -8.09
CA LEU A 148 7.90 -15.49 -7.97
C LEU A 148 7.34 -15.05 -9.33
N ARG A 149 8.08 -15.18 -10.42
CA ARG A 149 7.57 -14.96 -11.79
C ARG A 149 6.39 -15.88 -12.14
N GLU A 150 6.26 -17.04 -11.45
CA GLU A 150 5.18 -18.01 -11.63
C GLU A 150 3.94 -17.66 -10.82
N ALA A 151 4.04 -16.69 -9.87
CA ALA A 151 2.91 -16.21 -9.07
C ALA A 151 1.97 -15.33 -9.92
N GLY A 152 1.26 -15.93 -10.86
CA GLY A 152 0.43 -15.22 -11.85
C GLY A 152 -0.70 -14.37 -11.28
N ASN A 153 -1.07 -14.57 -10.00
CA ASN A 153 -2.07 -13.78 -9.29
C ASN A 153 -1.48 -12.63 -8.46
N LEU A 154 -0.14 -12.44 -8.44
CA LEU A 154 0.50 -11.39 -7.65
C LEU A 154 0.17 -10.02 -8.25
N GLU A 155 -0.62 -9.23 -7.54
CA GLU A 155 -1.09 -7.91 -7.95
C GLU A 155 -0.34 -6.77 -7.27
N LEU A 156 0.13 -6.99 -6.03
CA LEU A 156 0.84 -5.99 -5.25
C LEU A 156 2.10 -6.57 -4.62
N ILE A 157 3.23 -5.89 -4.84
CA ILE A 157 4.50 -6.18 -4.17
C ILE A 157 5.14 -4.90 -3.63
N ARG A 158 5.53 -4.91 -2.34
CA ARG A 158 6.25 -3.84 -1.67
C ARG A 158 7.59 -4.35 -1.18
N PHE A 159 8.70 -3.84 -1.71
CA PHE A 159 10.05 -4.20 -1.28
C PHE A 159 10.99 -2.99 -1.23
N ALA A 160 10.42 -1.82 -0.97
CA ALA A 160 11.17 -0.59 -0.70
C ALA A 160 12.12 -0.77 0.49
N SER A 161 13.21 0.00 0.52
CA SER A 161 14.20 -0.02 1.63
C SER A 161 14.74 -1.42 1.93
N ASN A 162 15.17 -2.09 0.88
CA ASN A 162 15.94 -3.34 0.91
C ASN A 162 17.36 -3.07 0.36
N ARG A 163 18.08 -4.10 -0.09
CA ARG A 163 19.47 -4.02 -0.57
C ARG A 163 19.64 -4.45 -2.02
N PHE A 164 18.64 -4.29 -2.85
CA PHE A 164 18.70 -4.64 -4.28
C PHE A 164 19.68 -3.73 -5.01
N GLU A 165 20.71 -4.29 -5.64
CA GLU A 165 21.62 -3.60 -6.57
C GLU A 165 21.04 -3.54 -7.99
N ARG A 166 20.11 -4.43 -8.32
CA ARG A 166 19.36 -4.48 -9.58
C ARG A 166 17.95 -4.99 -9.31
N LEU A 167 16.98 -4.43 -10.00
CA LEU A 167 15.61 -4.96 -9.97
C LEU A 167 15.53 -6.24 -10.81
N PRO A 168 14.71 -7.23 -10.41
CA PRO A 168 14.42 -8.37 -11.26
C PRO A 168 13.74 -7.95 -12.56
N ASN A 169 14.33 -8.30 -13.72
CA ASN A 169 13.84 -7.89 -15.05
C ASN A 169 12.44 -8.43 -15.36
N TRP A 170 12.09 -9.58 -14.79
CA TRP A 170 10.77 -10.18 -14.96
C TRP A 170 9.62 -9.43 -14.26
N LEU A 171 9.88 -8.47 -13.40
CA LEU A 171 8.82 -7.67 -12.73
C LEU A 171 7.90 -6.98 -13.76
N GLY A 172 8.49 -6.38 -14.79
CA GLY A 172 7.74 -5.73 -15.87
C GLY A 172 6.99 -6.68 -16.80
N GLU A 173 7.23 -8.00 -16.68
CA GLU A 173 6.59 -9.05 -17.47
C GLU A 173 5.42 -9.73 -16.73
N MET A 174 5.22 -9.41 -15.44
CA MET A 174 4.17 -10.05 -14.63
C MET A 174 2.77 -9.64 -15.08
N PRO A 175 1.88 -10.60 -15.40
CA PRO A 175 0.59 -10.31 -16.03
C PRO A 175 -0.39 -9.60 -15.10
N SER A 176 -0.32 -9.86 -13.80
CA SER A 176 -1.29 -9.34 -12.81
C SER A 176 -0.77 -8.19 -11.97
N LEU A 177 0.55 -7.89 -12.00
CA LEU A 177 1.14 -6.86 -11.17
C LEU A 177 0.61 -5.47 -11.58
N ALA A 178 0.11 -4.73 -10.59
CA ALA A 178 -0.48 -3.40 -10.74
C ALA A 178 0.10 -2.38 -9.75
N TRP A 179 0.54 -2.82 -8.57
CA TRP A 179 1.06 -1.95 -7.51
C TRP A 179 2.42 -2.44 -7.04
N ILE A 180 3.39 -1.54 -7.03
CA ILE A 180 4.77 -1.87 -6.69
C ILE A 180 5.43 -0.70 -5.96
N SER A 181 6.29 -0.99 -4.96
CA SER A 181 7.19 -0.01 -4.36
C SER A 181 8.57 -0.63 -4.16
N TYR A 182 9.60 0.05 -4.68
CA TYR A 182 11.00 -0.38 -4.60
C TYR A 182 11.97 0.75 -4.27
N SER A 183 11.48 1.91 -3.86
CA SER A 183 12.31 3.07 -3.49
C SER A 183 13.26 2.74 -2.33
N GLY A 184 14.40 3.43 -2.25
CA GLY A 184 15.37 3.24 -1.17
C GLY A 184 16.18 1.94 -1.26
N ASN A 185 16.20 1.28 -2.41
CA ASN A 185 17.16 0.23 -2.75
C ASN A 185 18.42 0.81 -3.38
N LEU A 186 19.53 0.05 -3.41
CA LEU A 186 20.77 0.46 -4.09
C LEU A 186 20.58 0.60 -5.61
N ALA A 187 19.62 -0.13 -6.18
CA ALA A 187 19.22 -0.06 -7.59
C ALA A 187 18.52 1.24 -7.98
N GLU A 188 18.09 2.04 -7.01
CA GLU A 188 17.34 3.27 -7.31
C GLU A 188 18.26 4.27 -8.02
N PRO A 189 17.88 4.75 -9.23
CA PRO A 189 18.69 5.73 -9.92
C PRO A 189 18.89 7.00 -9.08
N GLU A 190 20.10 7.56 -9.11
CA GLU A 190 20.38 8.86 -8.52
C GLU A 190 19.64 9.96 -9.29
N GLY A 191 19.25 11.03 -8.61
CA GLY A 191 18.88 12.27 -9.30
C GLY A 191 17.44 12.70 -9.23
N LEU A 192 16.65 12.30 -8.23
CA LEU A 192 15.43 13.06 -7.93
C LEU A 192 15.81 14.50 -7.56
N SER A 193 15.40 15.46 -8.38
CA SER A 193 15.52 16.86 -8.01
C SER A 193 14.56 17.12 -6.84
N THR A 194 15.12 17.29 -5.65
CA THR A 194 14.38 17.69 -4.44
C THR A 194 14.51 19.17 -4.17
N ALA A 195 14.92 19.95 -5.18
CA ALA A 195 15.00 21.41 -5.07
C ALA A 195 13.58 21.96 -4.85
N ALA A 196 13.32 22.40 -3.62
CA ALA A 196 12.04 22.97 -3.23
C ALA A 196 12.26 24.13 -2.29
N PRO A 197 11.33 25.12 -2.21
CA PRO A 197 11.37 26.17 -1.22
C PRO A 197 11.47 25.59 0.19
N LEU A 198 12.34 26.20 1.00
CA LEU A 198 12.41 25.90 2.43
C LEU A 198 11.37 26.80 3.13
N VAL A 199 10.48 26.17 3.89
CA VAL A 199 9.43 26.87 4.64
C VAL A 199 9.72 26.75 6.13
N PRO A 200 10.15 27.83 6.79
CA PRO A 200 10.37 27.81 8.22
C PRO A 200 9.07 27.55 8.99
N TRP A 201 9.15 26.79 10.07
CA TRP A 201 8.01 26.59 10.97
C TRP A 201 7.39 27.90 11.46
N SER A 202 8.23 28.92 11.71
CA SER A 202 7.78 30.25 12.13
C SER A 202 6.88 30.97 11.13
N ASP A 203 6.92 30.56 9.86
CA ASP A 203 6.10 31.16 8.79
C ASP A 203 4.72 30.48 8.66
N LEU A 204 4.46 29.45 9.50
CA LEU A 204 3.24 28.69 9.50
C LEU A 204 2.45 28.90 10.79
N THR A 205 1.14 29.02 10.65
CA THR A 205 0.20 28.97 11.77
C THR A 205 -0.57 27.66 11.70
N LEU A 206 -0.29 26.75 12.65
CA LEU A 206 -0.92 25.43 12.66
C LEU A 206 -2.43 25.54 12.96
N GLY A 207 -3.22 24.91 12.12
CA GLY A 207 -4.68 24.82 12.22
C GLY A 207 -5.16 23.42 12.61
N PRO A 208 -6.41 23.08 12.28
CA PRO A 208 -6.99 21.77 12.64
C PRO A 208 -6.33 20.60 11.90
N LEU A 209 -6.36 19.42 12.54
CA LEU A 209 -6.00 18.15 11.92
C LEU A 209 -7.00 17.85 10.78
N LEU A 210 -6.48 17.58 9.58
CA LEU A 210 -7.26 17.16 8.40
C LEU A 210 -7.33 15.65 8.28
N GLY A 211 -6.27 14.95 8.68
CA GLY A 211 -6.23 13.49 8.61
C GLY A 211 -4.97 12.91 9.22
N GLU A 212 -5.05 11.61 9.50
CA GLU A 212 -3.94 10.80 10.00
C GLU A 212 -3.78 9.57 9.13
N GLY A 213 -2.56 9.38 8.60
CA GLY A 213 -2.17 8.22 7.81
C GLY A 213 -1.06 7.40 8.50
N SER A 214 -0.64 6.34 7.83
CA SER A 214 0.43 5.46 8.29
C SER A 214 1.78 6.21 8.37
N SER A 215 2.05 7.13 7.45
CA SER A 215 3.31 7.88 7.35
C SER A 215 3.32 9.20 8.12
N GLY A 216 2.16 9.76 8.53
CA GLY A 216 2.14 11.06 9.18
C GLY A 216 0.78 11.61 9.55
N LEU A 217 0.81 12.84 10.05
CA LEU A 217 -0.35 13.66 10.40
C LEU A 217 -0.43 14.81 9.40
N VAL A 218 -1.62 15.11 8.90
CA VAL A 218 -1.86 16.24 7.97
C VAL A 218 -2.73 17.28 8.64
N TYR A 219 -2.22 18.51 8.73
CA TYR A 219 -2.91 19.64 9.30
C TYR A 219 -3.24 20.68 8.24
N ARG A 220 -4.30 21.46 8.41
CA ARG A 220 -4.43 22.75 7.76
C ARG A 220 -3.46 23.70 8.42
N ALA A 221 -2.81 24.57 7.65
CA ALA A 221 -1.95 25.60 8.18
C ALA A 221 -2.10 26.89 7.37
N GLY A 222 -2.05 28.02 8.04
CA GLY A 222 -1.91 29.31 7.38
C GLY A 222 -0.43 29.58 7.08
N TRP A 223 -0.08 29.84 5.83
CA TRP A 223 1.27 30.23 5.43
C TRP A 223 1.31 31.75 5.21
N HIS A 224 2.12 32.46 5.97
CA HIS A 224 2.12 33.93 6.01
C HIS A 224 2.33 34.57 4.64
N SER A 225 3.06 33.94 3.75
CA SER A 225 3.34 34.42 2.39
C SER A 225 2.53 33.78 1.28
N GLY A 226 1.77 32.70 1.56
CA GLY A 226 1.14 31.86 0.52
C GLY A 226 -0.33 31.50 0.75
N GLY A 227 -0.96 31.98 1.83
CA GLY A 227 -2.34 31.61 2.16
C GLY A 227 -2.47 30.25 2.85
N ASP A 228 -3.62 29.59 2.73
CA ASP A 228 -3.87 28.30 3.38
C ASP A 228 -3.21 27.15 2.65
N VAL A 229 -2.59 26.24 3.39
CA VAL A 229 -1.86 25.06 2.90
C VAL A 229 -2.21 23.83 3.72
N ALA A 230 -1.84 22.65 3.25
CA ALA A 230 -1.80 21.45 4.06
C ALA A 230 -0.36 21.21 4.54
N LEU A 231 -0.18 20.89 5.81
CA LEU A 231 1.11 20.58 6.41
C LEU A 231 1.13 19.12 6.82
N LYS A 232 1.92 18.29 6.13
CA LYS A 232 2.15 16.89 6.51
C LYS A 232 3.38 16.79 7.39
N LEU A 233 3.20 16.31 8.63
CA LEU A 233 4.27 16.00 9.58
C LEU A 233 4.48 14.48 9.62
N PHE A 234 5.70 14.02 9.36
CA PHE A 234 6.01 12.60 9.24
C PHE A 234 6.30 11.95 10.58
N LYS A 235 5.86 10.70 10.76
CA LYS A 235 6.05 9.92 12.00
C LYS A 235 7.45 9.30 12.15
N GLY A 236 8.30 9.36 11.14
CA GLY A 236 9.70 8.91 11.17
C GLY A 236 9.92 7.38 11.21
N ALA A 237 8.86 6.57 11.16
CA ALA A 237 8.95 5.12 11.19
C ALA A 237 8.84 4.50 9.79
N MET A 238 9.40 3.29 9.59
CA MET A 238 9.22 2.51 8.38
C MET A 238 7.74 2.27 8.11
N GLY A 239 7.26 2.72 6.95
CA GLY A 239 5.91 2.46 6.46
C GLY A 239 5.80 1.12 5.73
N SER A 240 4.59 0.76 5.32
CA SER A 240 4.35 -0.38 4.41
C SER A 240 5.03 -0.18 3.06
N ASP A 241 5.17 1.05 2.63
CA ASP A 241 5.59 1.47 1.30
C ASP A 241 7.04 1.98 1.27
N GLY A 242 7.65 2.23 2.42
CA GLY A 242 9.03 2.67 2.55
C GLY A 242 9.25 3.71 3.66
N LEU A 243 10.34 4.45 3.54
CA LEU A 243 10.73 5.49 4.49
C LEU A 243 10.10 6.83 4.16
N PRO A 244 9.70 7.64 5.16
CA PRO A 244 9.13 8.98 4.98
C PRO A 244 10.00 9.93 4.15
N GLU A 245 11.33 9.82 4.25
CA GLU A 245 12.25 10.66 3.47
C GLU A 245 12.13 10.38 1.97
N ARG A 246 11.80 9.15 1.57
CA ARG A 246 11.59 8.77 0.16
C ARG A 246 10.26 9.29 -0.35
N GLU A 247 9.20 9.21 0.43
CA GLU A 247 7.92 9.85 0.13
C GLU A 247 8.09 11.35 -0.07
N MET A 248 8.81 12.01 0.84
CA MET A 248 9.09 13.44 0.76
C MET A 248 9.85 13.79 -0.52
N ALA A 249 10.91 13.03 -0.85
CA ALA A 249 11.71 13.24 -2.06
C ALA A 249 10.87 13.07 -3.33
N ALA A 250 10.05 12.03 -3.39
CA ALA A 250 9.18 11.75 -4.52
C ALA A 250 8.10 12.83 -4.72
N CYS A 251 7.46 13.27 -3.63
CA CYS A 251 6.45 14.32 -3.67
C CYS A 251 7.04 15.67 -4.17
N LEU A 252 8.28 16.01 -3.76
CA LEU A 252 8.98 17.21 -4.25
C LEU A 252 9.36 17.05 -5.74
N ALA A 253 9.84 15.89 -6.15
CA ALA A 253 10.24 15.62 -7.53
C ALA A 253 9.04 15.53 -8.50
N ALA A 254 7.85 15.18 -8.01
CA ALA A 254 6.62 15.15 -8.78
C ALA A 254 6.31 16.51 -9.42
N GLY A 255 6.70 17.61 -8.77
CA GLY A 255 6.44 18.95 -9.27
C GLY A 255 4.95 19.33 -9.24
N ASP A 256 4.61 20.40 -9.95
CA ASP A 256 3.24 20.94 -9.97
C ASP A 256 2.43 20.32 -11.11
N HIS A 257 1.24 19.85 -10.78
CA HIS A 257 0.23 19.40 -11.73
C HIS A 257 -1.18 19.56 -11.12
N PRO A 258 -2.19 20.03 -11.87
CA PRO A 258 -3.52 20.32 -11.31
C PRO A 258 -4.21 19.12 -10.65
N ALA A 259 -3.96 17.92 -11.11
CA ALA A 259 -4.52 16.69 -10.54
C ALA A 259 -3.56 15.93 -9.58
N LEU A 260 -2.52 16.60 -9.04
CA LEU A 260 -1.65 16.07 -7.98
C LEU A 260 -1.77 16.92 -6.71
N ILE A 261 -1.73 16.29 -5.55
CA ILE A 261 -1.52 16.98 -4.27
C ILE A 261 -0.02 17.21 -4.13
N GLY A 262 0.49 18.23 -4.84
CA GLY A 262 1.91 18.51 -4.96
C GLY A 262 2.49 19.22 -3.72
N ALA A 263 3.82 19.06 -3.53
CA ALA A 263 4.56 19.78 -2.51
C ALA A 263 4.87 21.22 -2.95
N LEU A 264 4.56 22.18 -2.07
CA LEU A 264 4.90 23.59 -2.22
C LEU A 264 6.26 23.91 -1.60
N GLY A 265 6.71 23.10 -0.62
CA GLY A 265 7.99 23.29 0.02
C GLY A 265 8.27 22.27 1.11
N ARG A 266 9.53 22.27 1.57
CA ARG A 266 10.02 21.45 2.68
C ARG A 266 10.00 22.24 3.98
N LEU A 267 9.38 21.67 5.01
CA LEU A 267 9.39 22.25 6.36
C LEU A 267 10.80 22.28 6.95
N THR A 268 11.14 23.40 7.61
CA THR A 268 12.39 23.56 8.36
C THR A 268 12.12 24.10 9.76
N ASN A 269 13.05 23.87 10.68
CA ASN A 269 13.04 24.42 12.04
C ASN A 269 11.78 24.07 12.86
N HIS A 270 11.19 22.86 12.64
CA HIS A 270 10.15 22.37 13.53
C HIS A 270 10.73 22.21 14.95
N PRO A 271 10.02 22.62 16.03
CA PRO A 271 10.54 22.60 17.41
C PRO A 271 11.08 21.24 17.85
N ASP A 272 10.42 20.16 17.48
CA ASP A 272 10.81 18.78 17.80
C ASP A 272 11.69 18.14 16.72
N GLY A 273 12.15 18.88 15.72
CA GLY A 273 12.90 18.35 14.59
C GLY A 273 12.11 17.45 13.65
N THR A 274 10.76 17.43 13.77
CA THR A 274 9.89 16.59 12.95
C THR A 274 9.98 16.99 11.48
N PRO A 275 10.30 16.07 10.54
CA PRO A 275 10.31 16.39 9.13
C PRO A 275 8.88 16.59 8.59
N GLY A 276 8.73 17.47 7.61
CA GLY A 276 7.42 17.75 7.03
C GLY A 276 7.46 18.35 5.65
N LEU A 277 6.31 18.33 4.99
CA LEU A 277 6.04 18.96 3.70
C LEU A 277 4.89 19.96 3.82
N VAL A 278 5.06 21.09 3.19
CA VAL A 278 3.97 22.01 2.88
C VAL A 278 3.38 21.61 1.54
N LEU A 279 2.11 21.26 1.53
CA LEU A 279 1.40 20.74 0.38
C LEU A 279 0.29 21.68 -0.06
N ARG A 280 -0.12 21.58 -1.32
CA ARG A 280 -1.32 22.26 -1.80
C ARG A 280 -2.53 21.79 -0.99
N LEU A 281 -3.29 22.75 -0.45
CA LEU A 281 -4.54 22.46 0.23
C LEU A 281 -5.61 22.14 -0.82
N VAL A 282 -6.21 20.97 -0.70
CA VAL A 282 -7.40 20.60 -1.46
C VAL A 282 -8.63 21.13 -0.72
N PRO A 283 -9.71 21.56 -1.41
CA PRO A 283 -10.92 22.01 -0.74
C PRO A 283 -11.43 21.00 0.29
N ALA A 284 -11.82 21.48 1.47
CA ALA A 284 -12.19 20.63 2.60
C ALA A 284 -13.43 19.76 2.35
N GLU A 285 -14.28 20.17 1.39
CA GLU A 285 -15.46 19.46 0.95
C GLU A 285 -15.19 18.29 -0.02
N TRP A 286 -13.95 18.15 -0.50
CA TRP A 286 -13.58 17.04 -1.39
C TRP A 286 -13.46 15.74 -0.61
N PRO A 287 -14.36 14.78 -0.79
CA PRO A 287 -14.23 13.47 -0.16
C PRO A 287 -13.14 12.63 -0.81
N VAL A 288 -12.68 11.63 -0.09
CA VAL A 288 -11.91 10.52 -0.65
C VAL A 288 -12.83 9.69 -1.56
N LEU A 289 -12.33 9.27 -2.72
CA LEU A 289 -13.14 8.56 -3.72
C LEU A 289 -13.57 7.16 -3.25
N ALA A 290 -12.72 6.47 -2.50
CA ALA A 290 -12.99 5.12 -1.98
C ALA A 290 -12.36 4.91 -0.60
N GLY A 291 -12.80 3.91 0.13
CA GLY A 291 -12.09 3.37 1.27
C GLY A 291 -10.96 2.41 0.85
N PRO A 292 -9.93 2.19 1.70
CA PRO A 292 -8.81 1.32 1.36
C PRO A 292 -9.24 -0.15 1.24
N PRO A 293 -8.39 -1.01 0.63
CA PRO A 293 -8.65 -2.43 0.55
C PRO A 293 -8.90 -3.08 1.91
N SER A 294 -9.92 -3.91 1.99
CA SER A 294 -10.27 -4.69 3.16
C SER A 294 -9.55 -6.05 3.18
N LEU A 295 -9.67 -6.80 4.28
CA LEU A 295 -9.20 -8.20 4.33
C LEU A 295 -9.90 -9.07 3.27
N ALA A 296 -11.15 -8.79 2.95
CA ALA A 296 -11.90 -9.53 1.94
C ALA A 296 -11.48 -9.18 0.52
N SER A 297 -11.37 -7.88 0.20
CA SER A 297 -11.00 -7.41 -1.14
C SER A 297 -9.50 -7.57 -1.46
N CYS A 298 -8.62 -7.65 -0.44
CA CYS A 298 -7.17 -7.81 -0.49
C CYS A 298 -6.43 -6.65 -1.20
N SER A 299 -6.68 -6.45 -2.48
CA SER A 299 -6.02 -5.45 -3.33
C SER A 299 -7.02 -4.57 -4.10
N ARG A 300 -8.30 -4.57 -3.74
CA ARG A 300 -9.32 -3.70 -4.33
C ARG A 300 -9.90 -2.78 -3.30
N ASP A 301 -10.10 -1.53 -3.69
CA ASP A 301 -10.76 -0.52 -2.87
C ASP A 301 -12.20 -0.89 -2.54
N VAL A 302 -12.71 -0.28 -1.48
CA VAL A 302 -14.08 -0.44 -1.04
C VAL A 302 -14.81 0.88 -1.25
N TYR A 303 -15.66 0.93 -2.25
CA TYR A 303 -16.49 2.10 -2.54
C TYR A 303 -17.70 2.15 -1.63
N GLU A 304 -18.16 3.37 -1.30
CA GLU A 304 -19.37 3.55 -0.51
C GLU A 304 -20.59 2.92 -1.22
N PRO A 305 -21.39 2.11 -0.50
CA PRO A 305 -22.61 1.55 -1.08
C PRO A 305 -23.54 2.66 -1.58
N GLY A 306 -23.85 2.64 -2.85
CA GLY A 306 -24.74 3.66 -3.45
C GLY A 306 -24.02 4.85 -4.09
N LEU A 307 -22.70 4.96 -3.99
CA LEU A 307 -21.96 5.92 -4.82
C LEU A 307 -22.29 5.68 -6.30
N ARG A 308 -22.67 6.74 -6.99
CA ARG A 308 -22.92 6.73 -8.45
C ARG A 308 -22.25 7.92 -9.08
N LEU A 309 -21.65 7.69 -10.22
CA LEU A 309 -21.01 8.73 -11.02
C LEU A 309 -21.84 8.98 -12.28
N SER A 310 -21.88 10.23 -12.71
CA SER A 310 -22.32 10.51 -14.07
C SER A 310 -21.23 10.07 -15.06
N PRO A 311 -21.57 9.74 -16.33
CA PRO A 311 -20.58 9.42 -17.37
C PRO A 311 -19.49 10.49 -17.51
N ASP A 312 -19.88 11.77 -17.44
CA ASP A 312 -18.97 12.92 -17.56
C ASP A 312 -18.02 13.01 -16.35
N ALA A 313 -18.53 12.78 -15.12
CA ALA A 313 -17.70 12.78 -13.91
C ALA A 313 -16.68 11.64 -13.94
N ALA A 314 -17.09 10.41 -14.31
CA ALA A 314 -16.17 9.28 -14.43
C ALA A 314 -15.10 9.52 -15.50
N ARG A 315 -15.49 10.07 -16.64
CA ARG A 315 -14.55 10.43 -17.72
C ARG A 315 -13.56 11.51 -17.28
N ARG A 316 -14.03 12.58 -16.61
CA ARG A 316 -13.18 13.65 -16.12
C ARG A 316 -12.19 13.15 -15.08
N LEU A 317 -12.66 12.35 -14.12
CA LEU A 317 -11.83 11.70 -13.10
C LEU A 317 -10.73 10.86 -13.74
N ALA A 318 -11.09 9.98 -14.67
CA ALA A 318 -10.14 9.16 -15.42
C ALA A 318 -9.11 10.00 -16.19
N ARG A 319 -9.56 11.08 -16.87
CA ARG A 319 -8.68 12.00 -17.60
C ARG A 319 -7.71 12.72 -16.67
N ASP A 320 -8.18 13.27 -15.56
CA ASP A 320 -7.37 14.03 -14.62
C ASP A 320 -6.28 13.12 -14.02
N ILE A 321 -6.61 11.88 -13.64
CA ILE A 321 -5.65 10.90 -13.13
C ILE A 321 -4.69 10.41 -14.22
N ALA A 322 -5.16 10.13 -15.43
CA ALA A 322 -4.27 9.75 -16.53
C ALA A 322 -3.25 10.86 -16.86
N SER A 323 -3.69 12.12 -16.83
CA SER A 323 -2.81 13.28 -17.03
C SER A 323 -1.77 13.39 -15.92
N ALA A 324 -2.15 13.15 -14.66
CA ALA A 324 -1.23 13.14 -13.52
C ALA A 324 -0.17 12.05 -13.65
N LEU A 325 -0.57 10.81 -14.00
CA LEU A 325 0.37 9.70 -14.18
C LEU A 325 1.30 9.92 -15.38
N ALA A 326 0.79 10.43 -16.51
CA ALA A 326 1.62 10.79 -17.65
C ALA A 326 2.72 11.81 -17.27
N HIS A 327 2.32 12.85 -16.52
CA HIS A 327 3.24 13.85 -15.98
C HIS A 327 4.31 13.26 -15.04
N LEU A 328 3.93 12.29 -14.18
CA LEU A 328 4.90 11.58 -13.33
C LEU A 328 5.87 10.74 -14.16
N HIS A 329 5.37 9.97 -15.12
CA HIS A 329 6.20 9.12 -16.00
C HIS A 329 7.19 9.94 -16.84
N GLU A 330 6.79 11.12 -17.34
CA GLU A 330 7.71 12.08 -18.01
C GLU A 330 8.84 12.53 -17.09
N ARG A 331 8.61 12.59 -15.78
CA ARG A 331 9.61 12.90 -14.74
C ARG A 331 10.33 11.66 -14.22
N ARG A 332 10.13 10.51 -14.85
CA ARG A 332 10.69 9.23 -14.41
C ARG A 332 10.25 8.82 -13.00
N LEU A 333 9.07 9.20 -12.62
CA LEU A 333 8.42 8.78 -11.39
C LEU A 333 7.26 7.85 -11.69
N MET A 334 7.12 6.80 -10.92
CA MET A 334 5.94 5.96 -10.82
C MET A 334 5.29 6.23 -9.46
N HIS A 335 3.99 6.43 -9.42
CA HIS A 335 3.26 6.60 -8.14
C HIS A 335 3.28 5.31 -7.32
N GLY A 336 3.07 4.17 -7.97
CA GLY A 336 3.18 2.83 -7.41
C GLY A 336 2.03 2.42 -6.49
N ASP A 337 1.11 3.34 -6.15
CA ASP A 337 -0.04 3.11 -5.27
C ASP A 337 -1.31 3.80 -5.77
N LEU A 338 -1.59 3.66 -7.07
CA LEU A 338 -2.78 4.24 -7.67
C LEU A 338 -4.03 3.48 -7.21
N TYR A 339 -4.77 4.09 -6.31
CA TYR A 339 -6.02 3.63 -5.73
C TYR A 339 -7.02 4.78 -5.58
N GLY A 340 -8.30 4.49 -5.55
CA GLY A 340 -9.34 5.48 -5.26
C GLY A 340 -9.23 6.08 -3.86
N HIS A 341 -8.70 5.33 -2.88
CA HIS A 341 -8.49 5.85 -1.52
C HIS A 341 -7.34 6.87 -1.43
N ASN A 342 -6.50 7.00 -2.46
CA ASN A 342 -5.46 8.02 -2.58
C ASN A 342 -5.92 9.22 -3.44
N ILE A 343 -7.19 9.25 -3.86
CA ILE A 343 -7.78 10.30 -4.70
C ILE A 343 -8.80 11.10 -3.91
N LEU A 344 -8.62 12.41 -3.83
CA LEU A 344 -9.65 13.36 -3.43
C LEU A 344 -10.38 13.86 -4.68
N TRP A 345 -11.71 14.02 -4.62
CA TRP A 345 -12.50 14.48 -5.75
C TRP A 345 -13.60 15.44 -5.34
N ASP A 346 -14.16 16.22 -6.27
CA ASP A 346 -15.13 17.28 -5.98
C ASP A 346 -16.53 16.79 -5.57
N GLY A 347 -16.73 15.48 -5.47
CA GLY A 347 -18.01 14.88 -5.04
C GLY A 347 -19.10 14.83 -6.11
N HIS A 348 -18.94 15.46 -7.27
CA HIS A 348 -19.99 15.55 -8.30
C HIS A 348 -19.49 15.69 -9.74
N GLY A 349 -18.58 16.60 -10.03
CA GLY A 349 -18.14 16.93 -11.39
C GLY A 349 -16.94 16.13 -11.90
N GLY A 350 -16.32 15.31 -11.04
CA GLY A 350 -15.19 14.45 -11.38
C GLY A 350 -13.83 15.14 -11.41
N ALA A 351 -13.69 16.39 -10.90
CA ALA A 351 -12.38 16.97 -10.70
C ALA A 351 -11.66 16.20 -9.58
N ALA A 352 -10.39 15.81 -9.82
CA ALA A 352 -9.68 14.90 -8.94
C ALA A 352 -8.24 15.34 -8.66
N ALA A 353 -7.70 14.95 -7.49
CA ALA A 353 -6.32 15.13 -7.11
C ALA A 353 -5.77 13.87 -6.45
N LEU A 354 -4.72 13.31 -7.04
CA LEU A 354 -3.98 12.15 -6.54
C LEU A 354 -2.96 12.60 -5.49
N GLY A 355 -2.94 11.92 -4.35
CA GLY A 355 -1.99 12.12 -3.25
C GLY A 355 -1.29 10.84 -2.85
N ASP A 356 -0.59 10.89 -1.72
CA ASP A 356 0.15 9.79 -1.09
C ASP A 356 1.26 9.19 -1.96
N PHE A 357 2.43 9.80 -1.91
CA PHE A 357 3.63 9.36 -2.63
C PHE A 357 4.48 8.32 -1.88
N GLY A 358 3.92 7.66 -0.85
CA GLY A 358 4.64 6.69 -0.02
C GLY A 358 5.27 5.54 -0.80
N ALA A 359 4.59 5.06 -1.82
CA ALA A 359 5.06 3.97 -2.69
C ALA A 359 5.83 4.44 -3.93
N ALA A 360 5.94 5.75 -4.14
CA ALA A 360 6.54 6.27 -5.37
C ALA A 360 7.99 5.82 -5.52
N SER A 361 8.37 5.52 -6.74
CA SER A 361 9.68 4.97 -7.08
C SER A 361 10.19 5.58 -8.39
N VAL A 362 11.52 5.73 -8.51
CA VAL A 362 12.17 6.28 -9.71
C VAL A 362 12.22 5.22 -10.80
N LEU A 363 11.67 5.52 -11.96
CA LEU A 363 11.75 4.64 -13.14
C LEU A 363 13.17 4.65 -13.71
N PRO A 364 13.80 3.48 -13.95
CA PRO A 364 15.03 3.38 -14.70
C PRO A 364 14.91 3.94 -16.10
N ASP A 365 16.04 4.23 -16.75
CA ASP A 365 16.05 4.65 -18.13
C ASP A 365 15.73 3.51 -19.11
N GLY A 366 15.22 3.84 -20.28
CA GLY A 366 15.12 2.92 -21.39
C GLY A 366 13.99 1.89 -21.29
N ALA A 367 14.26 0.66 -21.71
CA ALA A 367 13.25 -0.40 -21.82
C ALA A 367 12.73 -0.89 -20.47
N GLU A 368 13.61 -0.96 -19.47
CA GLU A 368 13.27 -1.40 -18.12
C GLU A 368 12.27 -0.44 -17.47
N GLY A 369 12.52 0.87 -17.52
CA GLY A 369 11.59 1.87 -16.98
C GLY A 369 10.23 1.84 -17.67
N ARG A 370 10.20 1.65 -19.02
CA ARG A 370 8.93 1.50 -19.75
C ARG A 370 8.17 0.24 -19.33
N ALA A 371 8.88 -0.88 -19.08
CA ALA A 371 8.25 -2.11 -18.63
C ALA A 371 7.63 -1.94 -17.23
N LEU A 372 8.35 -1.28 -16.31
CA LEU A 372 7.83 -0.97 -14.97
C LEU A 372 6.65 0.01 -15.02
N ALA A 373 6.71 1.05 -15.86
CA ALA A 373 5.61 2.01 -16.03
C ALA A 373 4.30 1.34 -16.45
N ARG A 374 4.35 0.25 -17.21
CA ARG A 374 3.18 -0.54 -17.63
C ARG A 374 2.51 -1.32 -16.49
N ILE A 375 3.19 -1.51 -15.37
CA ILE A 375 2.57 -1.99 -14.12
C ILE A 375 1.54 -0.96 -13.67
N GLU A 376 1.90 0.32 -13.64
CA GLU A 376 0.98 1.39 -13.24
C GLU A 376 -0.13 1.63 -14.27
N THR A 377 0.12 1.40 -15.56
CA THR A 377 -0.94 1.38 -16.57
C THR A 377 -2.03 0.36 -16.22
N ARG A 378 -1.64 -0.81 -15.70
CA ARG A 378 -2.62 -1.80 -15.22
C ARG A 378 -3.42 -1.27 -14.03
N ALA A 379 -2.77 -0.63 -13.06
CA ALA A 379 -3.48 -0.01 -11.92
C ALA A 379 -4.49 1.02 -12.39
N PHE A 380 -4.13 1.84 -13.40
CA PHE A 380 -5.06 2.79 -14.02
C PHE A 380 -6.24 2.08 -14.70
N GLY A 381 -5.98 0.99 -15.43
CA GLY A 381 -7.04 0.19 -16.06
C GLY A 381 -8.02 -0.42 -15.06
N ILE A 382 -7.53 -0.86 -13.91
CA ILE A 382 -8.36 -1.34 -12.79
C ILE A 382 -9.21 -0.20 -12.24
N LEU A 383 -8.61 0.93 -11.90
CA LEU A 383 -9.34 2.12 -11.42
C LEU A 383 -10.41 2.55 -12.44
N LEU A 384 -10.07 2.63 -13.74
CA LEU A 384 -11.03 2.98 -14.78
C LEU A 384 -12.20 1.99 -14.82
N GLY A 385 -11.95 0.68 -14.71
CA GLY A 385 -12.99 -0.33 -14.61
C GLY A 385 -13.90 -0.12 -13.41
N GLU A 386 -13.33 0.14 -12.24
CA GLU A 386 -14.06 0.42 -11.00
C GLU A 386 -14.93 1.69 -11.12
N LEU A 387 -14.41 2.77 -11.74
CA LEU A 387 -15.18 3.99 -12.00
C LEU A 387 -16.39 3.73 -12.93
N LEU A 388 -16.19 2.91 -13.96
CA LEU A 388 -17.25 2.55 -14.90
C LEU A 388 -18.31 1.66 -14.26
N ASP A 389 -17.98 0.85 -13.26
CA ASP A 389 -18.93 0.05 -12.48
C ASP A 389 -19.85 0.94 -11.59
N LEU A 390 -19.45 2.19 -11.33
CA LEU A 390 -20.25 3.19 -10.62
C LEU A 390 -21.19 3.99 -11.54
N VAL A 391 -21.09 3.81 -12.85
CA VAL A 391 -21.92 4.51 -13.87
C VAL A 391 -23.04 3.59 -14.36
N LEU A 392 -24.27 4.11 -14.50
CA LEU A 392 -25.41 3.30 -14.99
C LEU A 392 -25.32 3.04 -16.51
N ASP A 393 -24.94 4.06 -17.29
CA ASP A 393 -24.79 3.98 -18.74
C ASP A 393 -23.33 4.30 -19.10
N ASP A 394 -22.46 3.28 -19.07
CA ASP A 394 -21.05 3.46 -19.35
C ASP A 394 -20.71 3.44 -20.84
N SER A 395 -19.50 3.89 -21.15
CA SER A 395 -18.99 3.97 -22.50
C SER A 395 -18.23 2.70 -22.87
N GLU A 396 -18.65 2.00 -23.94
CA GLU A 396 -17.91 0.84 -24.47
C GLU A 396 -16.47 1.22 -24.87
N VAL A 397 -16.25 2.45 -25.32
CA VAL A 397 -14.90 2.96 -25.63
C VAL A 397 -14.01 3.00 -24.39
N LEU A 398 -14.55 3.46 -23.25
CA LEU A 398 -13.79 3.48 -21.98
C LEU A 398 -13.61 2.07 -21.41
N ARG A 399 -14.58 1.18 -21.57
CA ARG A 399 -14.45 -0.24 -21.22
C ARG A 399 -13.35 -0.91 -22.04
N ASP A 400 -13.27 -0.60 -23.35
CA ASP A 400 -12.20 -1.11 -24.18
C ASP A 400 -10.83 -0.57 -23.73
N LEU A 401 -10.72 0.69 -23.40
CA LEU A 401 -9.50 1.27 -22.85
C LEU A 401 -9.09 0.57 -21.55
N ALA A 402 -10.02 0.33 -20.62
CA ALA A 402 -9.75 -0.39 -19.37
C ALA A 402 -9.22 -1.82 -19.65
N ARG A 403 -9.84 -2.55 -20.61
CA ARG A 403 -9.37 -3.88 -21.04
C ARG A 403 -7.95 -3.83 -21.62
N ARG A 404 -7.64 -2.84 -22.47
CA ARG A 404 -6.29 -2.66 -23.04
C ARG A 404 -5.26 -2.35 -21.95
N CYS A 405 -5.58 -1.50 -20.99
CA CYS A 405 -4.70 -1.20 -19.85
C CYS A 405 -4.46 -2.41 -18.94
N THR A 406 -5.44 -3.31 -18.82
CA THR A 406 -5.33 -4.53 -18.00
C THR A 406 -4.91 -5.77 -18.81
N ASN A 407 -4.43 -5.62 -20.04
CA ASN A 407 -3.98 -6.73 -20.86
C ASN A 407 -3.01 -7.63 -20.09
N PRO A 408 -3.22 -8.98 -20.10
CA PRO A 408 -2.30 -9.92 -19.45
C PRO A 408 -0.86 -9.84 -19.96
N ASP A 409 -0.67 -9.52 -21.25
CA ASP A 409 0.65 -9.18 -21.79
C ASP A 409 0.99 -7.70 -21.48
N PRO A 410 1.93 -7.42 -20.56
CA PRO A 410 2.29 -6.05 -20.22
C PRO A 410 2.84 -5.26 -21.42
N ALA A 411 3.51 -5.92 -22.37
CA ALA A 411 4.07 -5.26 -23.54
C ALA A 411 2.98 -4.66 -24.46
N SER A 412 1.78 -5.22 -24.42
CA SER A 412 0.62 -4.77 -25.20
C SER A 412 -0.18 -3.64 -24.51
N ARG A 413 0.17 -3.24 -23.28
CA ARG A 413 -0.50 -2.13 -22.58
C ARG A 413 -0.08 -0.79 -23.17
N PRO A 414 -1.01 0.18 -23.36
CA PRO A 414 -0.66 1.53 -23.82
C PRO A 414 0.16 2.29 -22.77
N ASP A 415 0.96 3.26 -23.22
CA ASP A 415 1.66 4.17 -22.32
C ASP A 415 0.70 5.24 -21.76
N MET A 416 0.99 5.78 -20.55
CA MET A 416 0.11 6.76 -19.91
C MET A 416 -0.05 8.05 -20.70
N GLY A 417 0.96 8.45 -21.49
CA GLY A 417 0.86 9.58 -22.39
C GLY A 417 -0.21 9.39 -23.47
N ASP A 418 -0.26 8.21 -24.09
CA ASP A 418 -1.26 7.88 -25.12
C ASP A 418 -2.67 7.82 -24.51
N ILE A 419 -2.80 7.28 -23.28
CA ILE A 419 -4.06 7.23 -22.55
C ILE A 419 -4.55 8.65 -22.23
N ALA A 420 -3.67 9.53 -21.73
CA ALA A 420 -4.02 10.91 -21.43
C ALA A 420 -4.48 11.69 -22.68
N VAL A 421 -3.90 11.41 -23.84
CA VAL A 421 -4.37 11.98 -25.12
C VAL A 421 -5.73 11.43 -25.52
N ALA A 422 -5.95 10.13 -25.38
CA ALA A 422 -7.21 9.48 -25.77
C ALA A 422 -8.43 9.91 -24.90
N LEU A 423 -8.18 10.41 -23.70
CA LEU A 423 -9.23 10.87 -22.76
C LEU A 423 -9.53 12.38 -22.84
N ARG A 424 -8.80 13.14 -23.68
CA ARG A 424 -9.07 14.58 -23.92
C ARG A 424 -10.36 14.76 -24.69
#